data_0d856e8ac8827e2efb2325965e1fde40
#
_entry.id   0d856e8ac8827e2efb2325965e1fde40
#
_cell.length_a   1.000
_cell.length_b   1.000
_cell.length_c   1.000
_cell.angle_alpha   90.00
_cell.angle_beta   90.00
_cell.angle_gamma   90.00
#
_symmetry.space_group_name_H-M   'P 1'
#
loop_
_entity.id
_entity.type
_entity.pdbx_description
1 polymer ?
#
loop_
_entity_poly.entity_id
_entity_poly.type
_entity_poly.pdbx_seq_one_letter_code
_entity_poly.pdbx_strand_id
1 'polypeptide(L)'
;AAVLIALFYWANDALQMRMVYNEVAKNEEVELKSTTQMNYLNRWGALGEYLKMEVKLRMRNSQVRMQFLVGIGLIVFFSVVQYFSDVYSGAFMASFVCMYDYIILGMMTLITIMCYEGNYIDGLMARRESIYALLRAKYYFNTALLIFPFLIVMPLIVTGRSSLWMNLGYMFMTAGVMYPMIFQMAVYNNNTLPLNQKLTGKQGNMMQQVISLVALFLPIALEKLLVLLLGDVWGYVALIVIGCIGIATHQLWLRNIYERFMARRYANMDGFRASRNS
;
A
#
# COMPACT_ATOMS: atom_id res chain seq x y z
N ALA A 1 8.56 12.01 38.30
CA ALA A 1 8.34 10.72 37.64
C ALA A 1 6.97 10.12 37.99
N ALA A 2 6.65 9.91 39.30
CA ALA A 2 5.39 9.28 39.76
C ALA A 2 4.13 10.02 39.29
N VAL A 3 4.09 11.33 39.31
CA VAL A 3 2.94 12.16 38.89
C VAL A 3 2.73 12.03 37.36
N LEU A 4 3.79 11.98 36.56
CA LEU A 4 3.72 11.79 35.12
C LEU A 4 3.17 10.40 34.75
N ILE A 5 3.61 9.37 35.49
CA ILE A 5 3.10 7.99 35.29
C ILE A 5 1.61 7.89 35.64
N ALA A 6 1.21 8.52 36.77
CA ALA A 6 -0.19 8.55 37.18
C ALA A 6 -1.09 9.30 36.17
N LEU A 7 -0.62 10.46 35.66
CA LEU A 7 -1.32 11.20 34.61
C LEU A 7 -1.43 10.39 33.30
N PHE A 8 -0.37 9.68 32.92
CA PHE A 8 -0.37 8.85 31.72
C PHE A 8 -1.32 7.66 31.87
N TYR A 9 -1.35 7.03 33.06
CA TYR A 9 -2.27 5.93 33.36
C TYR A 9 -3.72 6.42 33.34
N TRP A 10 -4.02 7.55 33.98
CA TRP A 10 -5.36 8.15 33.99
C TRP A 10 -5.82 8.56 32.58
N ALA A 11 -4.93 9.18 31.78
CA ALA A 11 -5.25 9.56 30.41
C ALA A 11 -5.50 8.33 29.52
N ASN A 12 -4.72 7.25 29.71
CA ASN A 12 -4.91 6.01 28.97
C ASN A 12 -6.23 5.32 29.33
N ASP A 13 -6.59 5.28 30.63
CA ASP A 13 -7.85 4.71 31.10
C ASP A 13 -9.07 5.51 30.61
N ALA A 14 -8.99 6.83 30.64
CA ALA A 14 -10.02 7.72 30.12
C ALA A 14 -10.20 7.57 28.59
N LEU A 15 -9.11 7.35 27.84
CA LEU A 15 -9.15 7.08 26.40
C LEU A 15 -9.75 5.70 26.11
N GLN A 16 -9.41 4.68 26.87
CA GLN A 16 -9.97 3.33 26.72
C GLN A 16 -11.47 3.32 27.02
N MET A 17 -11.90 3.96 28.10
CA MET A 17 -13.32 4.12 28.43
C MET A 17 -14.09 4.84 27.33
N ARG A 18 -13.57 5.95 26.78
CA ARG A 18 -14.20 6.64 25.65
C ARG A 18 -14.27 5.78 24.40
N MET A 19 -13.27 4.94 24.12
CA MET A 19 -13.31 4.01 23.00
C MET A 19 -14.40 2.95 23.18
N VAL A 20 -14.51 2.37 24.37
CA VAL A 20 -15.55 1.36 24.68
C VAL A 20 -16.95 1.98 24.59
N TYR A 21 -17.19 3.14 25.19
CA TYR A 21 -18.48 3.85 25.09
C TYR A 21 -18.83 4.22 23.65
N ASN A 22 -17.86 4.66 22.85
CA ASN A 22 -18.09 4.96 21.44
C ASN A 22 -18.34 3.71 20.58
N GLU A 23 -17.81 2.55 20.94
CA GLU A 23 -18.13 1.28 20.26
C GLU A 23 -19.52 0.77 20.62
N VAL A 24 -19.94 0.90 21.87
CA VAL A 24 -21.28 0.51 22.32
C VAL A 24 -22.35 1.44 21.74
N ALA A 25 -22.09 2.75 21.72
CA ALA A 25 -23.01 3.74 21.13
C ALA A 25 -23.10 3.67 19.59
N LYS A 26 -22.09 3.10 18.91
CA LYS A 26 -22.10 2.94 17.45
C LYS A 26 -22.92 1.76 16.94
N ASN A 27 -23.39 0.88 17.83
CA ASN A 27 -24.27 -0.22 17.44
C ASN A 27 -25.72 0.21 17.17
N GLU A 28 -26.07 1.46 17.41
CA GLU A 28 -27.36 2.04 17.06
C GLU A 28 -27.19 2.94 15.83
N GLU A 29 -27.83 2.54 14.73
CA GLU A 29 -27.94 3.21 13.45
C GLU A 29 -26.73 3.11 12.50
N VAL A 30 -26.69 2.00 11.77
CA VAL A 30 -26.03 1.98 10.46
C VAL A 30 -26.90 2.79 9.50
N GLU A 31 -26.79 4.12 9.53
CA GLU A 31 -27.25 4.94 8.42
C GLU A 31 -26.52 4.49 7.15
N LEU A 32 -27.25 3.85 6.26
CA LEU A 32 -26.80 3.56 4.90
C LEU A 32 -26.57 4.89 4.17
N LYS A 33 -25.44 5.55 4.45
CA LYS A 33 -25.05 6.76 3.70
C LYS A 33 -25.04 6.43 2.23
N SER A 34 -25.85 7.16 1.47
CA SER A 34 -26.00 7.01 0.03
C SER A 34 -24.62 6.97 -0.63
N THR A 35 -24.39 5.95 -1.43
CA THR A 35 -23.14 5.74 -2.11
C THR A 35 -22.90 6.86 -3.11
N THR A 36 -21.80 7.58 -2.97
CA THR A 36 -21.32 8.53 -4.00
C THR A 36 -21.33 7.83 -5.36
N GLN A 37 -22.15 8.31 -6.26
CA GLN A 37 -22.32 7.74 -7.59
C GLN A 37 -21.10 8.15 -8.44
N MET A 38 -20.10 7.28 -8.52
CA MET A 38 -18.91 7.48 -9.38
C MET A 38 -19.23 7.03 -10.81
N ASN A 39 -20.21 7.66 -11.45
CA ASN A 39 -20.74 7.26 -12.77
C ASN A 39 -19.68 7.35 -13.89
N TYR A 40 -18.66 8.19 -13.73
CA TYR A 40 -17.55 8.31 -14.68
C TYR A 40 -16.70 7.03 -14.83
N LEU A 41 -16.64 6.20 -13.79
CA LEU A 41 -15.92 4.93 -13.82
C LEU A 41 -16.68 3.82 -14.56
N ASN A 42 -17.99 3.99 -14.82
CA ASN A 42 -18.80 3.01 -15.55
C ASN A 42 -18.30 2.78 -16.98
N ARG A 43 -17.60 3.77 -17.56
CA ARG A 43 -17.03 3.68 -18.91
C ARG A 43 -16.01 2.55 -19.06
N TRP A 44 -15.42 2.08 -17.95
CA TRP A 44 -14.37 1.07 -17.95
C TRP A 44 -14.91 -0.35 -17.65
N GLY A 45 -16.22 -0.55 -17.69
CA GLY A 45 -16.85 -1.86 -17.49
C GLY A 45 -16.45 -2.51 -16.14
N ALA A 46 -16.11 -3.80 -16.17
CA ALA A 46 -15.73 -4.53 -14.96
C ALA A 46 -14.55 -3.91 -14.19
N LEU A 47 -13.57 -3.35 -14.90
CA LEU A 47 -12.44 -2.64 -14.26
C LEU A 47 -12.92 -1.43 -13.47
N GLY A 48 -13.87 -0.66 -14.02
CA GLY A 48 -14.44 0.51 -13.34
C GLY A 48 -15.21 0.13 -12.09
N GLU A 49 -15.92 -0.99 -12.09
CA GLU A 49 -16.62 -1.49 -10.90
C GLU A 49 -15.65 -1.86 -9.78
N TYR A 50 -14.55 -2.56 -10.10
CA TYR A 50 -13.52 -2.88 -9.10
C TYR A 50 -12.77 -1.65 -8.60
N LEU A 51 -12.51 -0.64 -9.45
CA LEU A 51 -11.96 0.64 -9.01
C LEU A 51 -12.88 1.35 -8.02
N LYS A 52 -14.20 1.36 -8.27
CA LYS A 52 -15.18 1.89 -7.30
C LYS A 52 -15.13 1.13 -5.97
N MET A 53 -15.00 -0.20 -6.03
CA MET A 53 -14.88 -1.02 -4.81
C MET A 53 -13.63 -0.64 -4.01
N GLU A 54 -12.48 -0.43 -4.68
CA GLU A 54 -11.23 -0.01 -4.02
C GLU A 54 -11.37 1.36 -3.33
N VAL A 55 -11.98 2.33 -4.01
CA VAL A 55 -12.25 3.65 -3.42
C VAL A 55 -13.20 3.52 -2.23
N LYS A 56 -14.32 2.81 -2.40
CA LYS A 56 -15.30 2.60 -1.34
C LYS A 56 -14.70 1.87 -0.14
N LEU A 57 -13.84 0.87 -0.35
CA LEU A 57 -13.16 0.16 0.71
C LEU A 57 -12.36 1.13 1.61
N ARG A 58 -11.61 2.05 0.99
CA ARG A 58 -10.82 3.06 1.75
C ARG A 58 -11.67 4.12 2.41
N MET A 59 -12.77 4.53 1.80
CA MET A 59 -13.66 5.53 2.38
C MET A 59 -14.50 4.98 3.53
N ARG A 60 -14.98 3.74 3.41
CA ARG A 60 -15.94 3.14 4.36
C ARG A 60 -15.27 2.34 5.48
N ASN A 61 -14.16 1.65 5.20
CA ASN A 61 -13.46 0.87 6.20
C ASN A 61 -12.53 1.77 7.02
N SER A 62 -12.82 1.88 8.32
CA SER A 62 -12.05 2.72 9.25
C SER A 62 -10.58 2.31 9.32
N GLN A 63 -10.30 1.01 9.28
CA GLN A 63 -8.95 0.45 9.37
C GLN A 63 -8.12 0.77 8.13
N VAL A 64 -8.66 0.54 6.93
CA VAL A 64 -7.97 0.83 5.66
C VAL A 64 -7.72 2.33 5.52
N ARG A 65 -8.71 3.15 5.93
CA ARG A 65 -8.55 4.61 5.98
C ARG A 65 -7.45 5.04 6.94
N MET A 66 -7.39 4.43 8.14
CA MET A 66 -6.36 4.74 9.13
C MET A 66 -4.96 4.38 8.64
N GLN A 67 -4.79 3.20 8.03
CA GLN A 67 -3.52 2.80 7.41
C GLN A 67 -3.08 3.80 6.33
N PHE A 68 -4.00 4.23 5.48
CA PHE A 68 -3.74 5.22 4.44
C PHE A 68 -3.32 6.58 5.03
N LEU A 69 -4.03 7.06 6.06
CA LEU A 69 -3.70 8.33 6.74
C LEU A 69 -2.36 8.25 7.47
N VAL A 70 -2.04 7.13 8.11
CA VAL A 70 -0.72 6.90 8.72
C VAL A 70 0.37 6.92 7.66
N GLY A 71 0.16 6.28 6.51
CA GLY A 71 1.11 6.33 5.39
C GLY A 71 1.37 7.76 4.92
N ILE A 72 0.32 8.54 4.68
CA ILE A 72 0.46 9.97 4.31
C ILE A 72 1.17 10.75 5.43
N GLY A 73 0.79 10.52 6.70
CA GLY A 73 1.42 11.18 7.85
C GLY A 73 2.92 10.93 7.92
N LEU A 74 3.37 9.70 7.63
CA LEU A 74 4.79 9.36 7.59
C LEU A 74 5.51 10.07 6.44
N ILE A 75 4.92 10.15 5.24
CA ILE A 75 5.51 10.89 4.11
C ILE A 75 5.67 12.37 4.46
N VAL A 76 4.63 12.98 5.04
CA VAL A 76 4.69 14.38 5.48
C VAL A 76 5.75 14.56 6.57
N PHE A 77 5.81 13.65 7.54
CA PHE A 77 6.82 13.71 8.61
C PHE A 77 8.25 13.66 8.06
N PHE A 78 8.57 12.71 7.18
CA PHE A 78 9.90 12.63 6.56
C PHE A 78 10.20 13.85 5.69
N SER A 79 9.23 14.33 4.93
CA SER A 79 9.38 15.55 4.11
C SER A 79 9.67 16.78 4.97
N VAL A 80 8.97 16.94 6.10
CA VAL A 80 9.22 18.04 7.07
C VAL A 80 10.59 17.92 7.69
N VAL A 81 10.99 16.73 8.13
CA VAL A 81 12.32 16.53 8.71
C VAL A 81 13.43 16.82 7.70
N GLN A 82 13.29 16.39 6.45
CA GLN A 82 14.25 16.72 5.38
C GLN A 82 14.30 18.22 5.06
N TYR A 83 13.17 18.91 5.21
CA TYR A 83 13.13 20.35 4.94
C TYR A 83 13.87 21.16 6.02
N PHE A 84 13.69 20.81 7.29
CA PHE A 84 14.24 21.59 8.43
C PHE A 84 15.57 21.06 8.98
N SER A 85 16.00 19.86 8.60
CA SER A 85 17.17 19.21 9.17
C SER A 85 18.02 18.53 8.08
N ASP A 86 19.33 18.57 8.28
CA ASP A 86 20.31 17.91 7.41
C ASP A 86 20.62 16.46 7.87
N VAL A 87 19.84 15.91 8.82
CA VAL A 87 20.03 14.53 9.34
C VAL A 87 19.99 13.49 8.23
N TYR A 88 19.17 13.71 7.19
CA TYR A 88 19.01 12.79 6.05
C TYR A 88 19.73 13.30 4.77
N SER A 89 20.70 14.22 4.89
CA SER A 89 21.45 14.76 3.74
C SER A 89 22.48 13.78 3.14
N GLY A 90 22.85 12.72 3.88
CA GLY A 90 23.73 11.68 3.38
C GLY A 90 23.14 10.93 2.19
N ALA A 91 23.95 10.69 1.13
CA ALA A 91 23.49 10.10 -0.13
C ALA A 91 22.69 8.79 0.03
N PHE A 92 23.02 7.94 1.00
CA PHE A 92 22.27 6.71 1.29
C PHE A 92 20.92 7.03 1.96
N MET A 93 20.91 7.92 2.96
CA MET A 93 19.70 8.27 3.71
C MET A 93 18.70 9.02 2.84
N ALA A 94 19.16 9.94 2.00
CA ALA A 94 18.32 10.65 1.04
C ALA A 94 17.62 9.68 0.08
N SER A 95 18.37 8.71 -0.49
CA SER A 95 17.80 7.66 -1.34
C SER A 95 16.81 6.77 -0.59
N PHE A 96 17.16 6.37 0.65
CA PHE A 96 16.29 5.54 1.48
C PHE A 96 14.97 6.23 1.80
N VAL A 97 15.00 7.49 2.23
CA VAL A 97 13.77 8.24 2.55
C VAL A 97 12.95 8.49 1.30
N CYS A 98 13.58 8.90 0.20
CA CYS A 98 12.89 9.10 -1.07
C CYS A 98 12.20 7.80 -1.55
N MET A 99 12.88 6.67 -1.50
CA MET A 99 12.28 5.37 -1.83
C MET A 99 11.11 5.02 -0.88
N TYR A 100 11.31 5.24 0.43
CA TYR A 100 10.30 4.96 1.44
C TYR A 100 9.01 5.76 1.22
N ASP A 101 9.13 7.05 0.86
CA ASP A 101 7.99 7.93 0.60
C ASP A 101 7.09 7.40 -0.53
N TYR A 102 7.66 6.78 -1.56
CA TYR A 102 6.87 6.21 -2.66
C TYR A 102 6.35 4.81 -2.37
N ILE A 103 7.09 3.97 -1.64
CA ILE A 103 6.66 2.58 -1.41
C ILE A 103 5.66 2.43 -0.28
N ILE A 104 5.65 3.34 0.71
CA ILE A 104 4.89 3.18 1.96
C ILE A 104 3.39 2.98 1.73
N LEU A 105 2.78 3.77 0.84
CA LEU A 105 1.35 3.63 0.53
C LEU A 105 1.03 2.29 -0.12
N GLY A 106 1.89 1.86 -1.04
CA GLY A 106 1.77 0.53 -1.67
C GLY A 106 1.97 -0.60 -0.67
N MET A 107 2.98 -0.51 0.20
CA MET A 107 3.19 -1.52 1.25
C MET A 107 2.00 -1.64 2.19
N MET A 108 1.46 -0.53 2.67
CA MET A 108 0.29 -0.52 3.57
C MET A 108 -0.95 -1.17 2.94
N THR A 109 -1.09 -1.13 1.63
CA THR A 109 -2.29 -1.59 0.92
C THR A 109 -2.11 -2.93 0.20
N LEU A 110 -0.96 -3.15 -0.44
CA LEU A 110 -0.72 -4.31 -1.30
C LEU A 110 -0.22 -5.55 -0.54
N ILE A 111 0.37 -5.38 0.65
CA ILE A 111 0.72 -6.52 1.51
C ILE A 111 -0.53 -7.32 1.89
N THR A 112 -1.68 -6.64 2.04
CA THR A 112 -2.98 -7.25 2.36
C THR A 112 -3.88 -7.37 1.12
N ILE A 113 -3.29 -7.53 -0.06
CA ILE A 113 -3.94 -7.36 -1.37
C ILE A 113 -5.23 -8.19 -1.58
N MET A 114 -5.34 -9.39 -1.03
CA MET A 114 -6.53 -10.25 -1.14
C MET A 114 -7.18 -10.55 0.22
N CYS A 115 -6.67 -9.95 1.30
CA CYS A 115 -7.10 -10.29 2.65
C CYS A 115 -8.53 -9.83 2.96
N TYR A 116 -8.94 -8.68 2.43
CA TYR A 116 -10.31 -8.18 2.60
C TYR A 116 -11.31 -8.95 1.73
N GLU A 117 -10.88 -9.35 0.53
CA GLU A 117 -11.67 -10.18 -0.38
C GLU A 117 -11.82 -11.62 0.12
N GLY A 118 -10.93 -12.06 1.01
CA GLY A 118 -11.06 -13.35 1.70
C GLY A 118 -12.42 -13.56 2.36
N ASN A 119 -13.11 -12.47 2.78
CA ASN A 119 -14.46 -12.56 3.38
C ASN A 119 -15.53 -13.09 2.41
N TYR A 120 -15.37 -12.87 1.10
CA TYR A 120 -16.32 -13.27 0.04
C TYR A 120 -15.63 -13.98 -1.12
N ILE A 121 -14.51 -14.64 -0.85
CA ILE A 121 -13.66 -15.31 -1.84
C ILE A 121 -14.40 -16.37 -2.64
N ASP A 122 -15.34 -17.09 -2.01
CA ASP A 122 -16.13 -18.15 -2.64
C ASP A 122 -16.94 -17.61 -3.83
N GLY A 123 -17.56 -16.44 -3.65
CA GLY A 123 -18.29 -15.75 -4.71
C GLY A 123 -17.39 -15.21 -5.83
N LEU A 124 -16.18 -14.74 -5.47
CA LEU A 124 -15.20 -14.29 -6.46
C LEU A 124 -14.64 -15.44 -7.29
N MET A 125 -14.40 -16.60 -6.67
CA MET A 125 -13.86 -17.77 -7.36
C MET A 125 -14.83 -18.41 -8.35
N ALA A 126 -16.15 -18.23 -8.16
CA ALA A 126 -17.16 -18.66 -9.10
C ALA A 126 -17.07 -17.91 -10.45
N ARG A 127 -16.48 -16.71 -10.46
CA ARG A 127 -16.33 -15.84 -11.65
C ARG A 127 -14.86 -15.62 -11.97
N ARG A 128 -14.21 -16.49 -12.74
CA ARG A 128 -12.77 -16.45 -13.07
C ARG A 128 -12.30 -15.11 -13.62
N GLU A 129 -13.07 -14.52 -14.54
CA GLU A 129 -12.69 -13.26 -15.22
C GLU A 129 -12.65 -12.07 -14.25
N SER A 130 -13.41 -12.11 -13.16
CA SER A 130 -13.48 -11.02 -12.19
C SER A 130 -12.16 -10.84 -11.39
N ILE A 131 -11.41 -11.91 -11.10
CA ILE A 131 -10.17 -11.83 -10.31
C ILE A 131 -9.06 -11.10 -11.06
N TYR A 132 -8.90 -11.34 -12.36
CA TYR A 132 -7.92 -10.61 -13.16
C TYR A 132 -8.26 -9.12 -13.25
N ALA A 133 -9.53 -8.77 -13.45
CA ALA A 133 -9.99 -7.38 -13.45
C ALA A 133 -9.80 -6.72 -12.08
N LEU A 134 -10.03 -7.45 -10.99
CA LEU A 134 -9.77 -6.98 -9.62
C LEU A 134 -8.28 -6.67 -9.40
N LEU A 135 -7.37 -7.57 -9.77
CA LEU A 135 -5.92 -7.35 -9.65
C LEU A 135 -5.46 -6.13 -10.48
N ARG A 136 -5.98 -5.97 -11.71
CA ARG A 136 -5.72 -4.79 -12.53
C ARG A 136 -6.23 -3.51 -11.89
N ALA A 137 -7.43 -3.53 -11.32
CA ALA A 137 -7.99 -2.38 -10.62
C ALA A 137 -7.13 -1.98 -9.42
N LYS A 138 -6.68 -2.95 -8.62
CA LYS A 138 -5.77 -2.71 -7.49
C LYS A 138 -4.44 -2.09 -7.94
N TYR A 139 -3.88 -2.59 -9.04
CA TYR A 139 -2.64 -2.04 -9.59
C TYR A 139 -2.82 -0.59 -10.06
N TYR A 140 -3.82 -0.31 -10.89
CA TYR A 140 -4.07 1.04 -11.41
C TYR A 140 -4.40 2.02 -10.29
N PHE A 141 -5.17 1.58 -9.30
CA PHE A 141 -5.49 2.41 -8.15
C PHE A 141 -4.24 2.78 -7.35
N ASN A 142 -3.40 1.81 -7.00
CA ASN A 142 -2.18 2.07 -6.23
C ASN A 142 -1.15 2.87 -7.04
N THR A 143 -1.05 2.65 -8.35
CA THR A 143 -0.20 3.45 -9.22
C THR A 143 -0.67 4.91 -9.28
N ALA A 144 -1.98 5.16 -9.36
CA ALA A 144 -2.54 6.51 -9.29
C ALA A 144 -2.27 7.19 -7.93
N LEU A 145 -2.23 6.43 -6.84
CA LEU A 145 -1.91 6.97 -5.51
C LEU A 145 -0.48 7.51 -5.39
N LEU A 146 0.45 7.13 -6.27
CA LEU A 146 1.84 7.65 -6.26
C LEU A 146 1.92 9.15 -6.55
N ILE A 147 0.84 9.75 -7.05
CA ILE A 147 0.77 11.21 -7.22
C ILE A 147 0.81 11.95 -5.88
N PHE A 148 0.29 11.34 -4.80
CA PHE A 148 0.27 11.98 -3.47
C PHE A 148 1.67 12.18 -2.88
N PRO A 149 2.55 11.15 -2.77
CA PRO A 149 3.93 11.35 -2.36
C PRO A 149 4.64 12.38 -3.22
N PHE A 150 4.47 12.33 -4.55
CA PHE A 150 5.10 13.29 -5.45
C PHE A 150 4.69 14.73 -5.15
N LEU A 151 3.39 14.99 -4.92
CA LEU A 151 2.90 16.33 -4.57
C LEU A 151 3.40 16.79 -3.19
N ILE A 152 3.51 15.88 -2.21
CA ILE A 152 4.00 16.20 -0.86
C ILE A 152 5.49 16.54 -0.90
N VAL A 153 6.29 15.82 -1.70
CA VAL A 153 7.73 16.05 -1.82
C VAL A 153 8.07 17.24 -2.75
N MET A 154 7.12 17.74 -3.53
CA MET A 154 7.32 18.86 -4.47
C MET A 154 8.01 20.08 -3.85
N PRO A 155 7.66 20.56 -2.63
CA PRO A 155 8.36 21.66 -1.99
C PRO A 155 9.87 21.42 -1.78
N LEU A 156 10.28 20.18 -1.46
CA LEU A 156 11.70 19.83 -1.31
C LEU A 156 12.44 19.88 -2.66
N ILE A 157 11.77 19.50 -3.73
CA ILE A 157 12.33 19.57 -5.09
C ILE A 157 12.54 21.06 -5.49
N VAL A 158 11.54 21.90 -5.25
CA VAL A 158 11.60 23.34 -5.59
C VAL A 158 12.68 24.07 -4.79
N THR A 159 12.88 23.70 -3.53
CA THR A 159 13.93 24.27 -2.66
C THR A 159 15.32 23.69 -2.92
N GLY A 160 15.47 22.74 -3.85
CA GLY A 160 16.74 22.09 -4.18
C GLY A 160 17.25 21.10 -3.13
N ARG A 161 16.43 20.76 -2.13
CA ARG A 161 16.78 19.79 -1.08
C ARG A 161 16.67 18.33 -1.56
N SER A 162 15.89 18.08 -2.62
CA SER A 162 15.76 16.76 -3.22
C SER A 162 15.85 16.85 -4.75
N SER A 163 16.49 15.86 -5.39
CA SER A 163 16.62 15.83 -6.85
C SER A 163 15.31 15.41 -7.52
N LEU A 164 14.86 16.17 -8.52
CA LEU A 164 13.71 15.79 -9.33
C LEU A 164 13.90 14.43 -10.02
N TRP A 165 15.08 14.17 -10.57
CA TRP A 165 15.40 12.92 -11.26
C TRP A 165 15.33 11.71 -10.32
N MET A 166 15.84 11.87 -9.10
CA MET A 166 15.76 10.84 -8.05
C MET A 166 14.30 10.53 -7.70
N ASN A 167 13.48 11.55 -7.48
CA ASN A 167 12.05 11.38 -7.14
C ASN A 167 11.27 10.69 -8.27
N LEU A 168 11.45 11.12 -9.51
CA LEU A 168 10.86 10.46 -10.67
C LEU A 168 11.36 9.02 -10.81
N GLY A 169 12.67 8.79 -10.64
CA GLY A 169 13.26 7.45 -10.67
C GLY A 169 12.56 6.49 -9.71
N TYR A 170 12.43 6.88 -8.45
CA TYR A 170 11.76 6.04 -7.45
C TYR A 170 10.26 5.91 -7.67
N MET A 171 9.57 6.95 -8.14
CA MET A 171 8.14 6.87 -8.47
C MET A 171 7.87 5.82 -9.56
N PHE A 172 8.61 5.87 -10.68
CA PHE A 172 8.46 4.89 -11.77
C PHE A 172 8.94 3.50 -11.37
N MET A 173 10.04 3.41 -10.62
CA MET A 173 10.56 2.16 -10.08
C MET A 173 9.56 1.48 -9.14
N THR A 174 8.87 2.26 -8.31
CA THR A 174 7.83 1.74 -7.41
C THR A 174 6.68 1.12 -8.19
N ALA A 175 6.15 1.82 -9.20
CA ALA A 175 5.05 1.31 -10.01
C ALA A 175 5.45 0.10 -10.87
N GLY A 176 6.68 0.12 -11.44
CA GLY A 176 7.12 -0.86 -12.43
C GLY A 176 7.83 -2.08 -11.87
N VAL A 177 8.47 -1.98 -10.71
CA VAL A 177 9.27 -3.08 -10.13
C VAL A 177 8.82 -3.47 -8.74
N MET A 178 8.66 -2.51 -7.83
CA MET A 178 8.28 -2.83 -6.44
C MET A 178 6.86 -3.38 -6.35
N TYR A 179 5.89 -2.75 -7.01
CA TYR A 179 4.51 -3.25 -7.01
C TYR A 179 4.38 -4.67 -7.57
N PRO A 180 4.95 -5.04 -8.73
CA PRO A 180 4.99 -6.43 -9.18
C PRO A 180 5.52 -7.41 -8.14
N MET A 181 6.54 -7.04 -7.38
CA MET A 181 7.09 -7.88 -6.32
C MET A 181 6.11 -8.04 -5.16
N ILE A 182 5.50 -6.94 -4.70
CA ILE A 182 4.52 -6.98 -3.60
C ILE A 182 3.25 -7.71 -4.04
N PHE A 183 2.84 -7.61 -5.31
CA PHE A 183 1.69 -8.32 -5.86
C PHE A 183 1.82 -9.85 -5.80
N GLN A 184 3.06 -10.39 -5.65
CA GLN A 184 3.24 -11.82 -5.37
C GLN A 184 2.52 -12.25 -4.08
N MET A 185 2.28 -11.32 -3.15
CA MET A 185 1.52 -11.58 -1.93
C MET A 185 0.08 -12.05 -2.22
N ALA A 186 -0.51 -11.67 -3.34
CA ALA A 186 -1.82 -12.17 -3.76
C ALA A 186 -1.85 -13.71 -3.90
N VAL A 187 -0.73 -14.32 -4.27
CA VAL A 187 -0.62 -15.78 -4.48
C VAL A 187 -0.38 -16.53 -3.16
N TYR A 188 0.33 -15.92 -2.21
CA TYR A 188 0.83 -16.61 -1.01
C TYR A 188 0.14 -16.20 0.28
N ASN A 189 -0.47 -15.01 0.33
CA ASN A 189 -1.16 -14.55 1.52
C ASN A 189 -2.64 -14.93 1.45
N ASN A 190 -3.05 -15.89 2.27
CA ASN A 190 -4.40 -16.43 2.35
C ASN A 190 -5.09 -16.13 3.70
N ASN A 191 -4.62 -15.12 4.41
CA ASN A 191 -5.23 -14.67 5.66
C ASN A 191 -6.39 -13.71 5.37
N THR A 192 -7.54 -13.92 6.02
CA THR A 192 -8.69 -13.03 5.93
C THR A 192 -8.58 -11.91 6.97
N LEU A 193 -8.79 -10.67 6.54
CA LEU A 193 -8.89 -9.53 7.43
C LEU A 193 -10.36 -9.15 7.63
N PRO A 194 -10.85 -9.08 8.87
CA PRO A 194 -12.20 -8.63 9.13
C PRO A 194 -12.36 -7.14 8.79
N LEU A 195 -13.50 -6.79 8.19
CA LEU A 195 -13.76 -5.42 7.72
C LEU A 195 -13.95 -4.40 8.85
N ASN A 196 -14.36 -4.84 10.05
CA ASN A 196 -14.77 -3.98 11.16
C ASN A 196 -14.00 -4.19 12.47
N GLN A 197 -12.99 -5.04 12.50
CA GLN A 197 -12.20 -5.29 13.71
C GLN A 197 -10.85 -4.60 13.62
N LYS A 198 -10.31 -4.16 14.78
CA LYS A 198 -8.94 -3.68 14.88
C LYS A 198 -7.97 -4.84 14.61
N LEU A 199 -6.89 -4.57 13.86
CA LEU A 199 -5.81 -5.53 13.63
C LEU A 199 -5.20 -5.93 14.97
N THR A 200 -5.63 -7.05 15.52
CA THR A 200 -4.94 -7.72 16.62
C THR A 200 -3.80 -8.52 16.01
N GLY A 201 -2.60 -8.06 16.23
CA GLY A 201 -1.35 -8.44 15.65
C GLY A 201 -0.98 -9.92 15.60
N LYS A 202 -1.49 -10.65 14.63
CA LYS A 202 -0.97 -11.97 14.30
C LYS A 202 -0.96 -12.18 12.80
N GLN A 203 -0.01 -11.56 12.06
CA GLN A 203 0.06 -11.86 10.64
C GLN A 203 1.37 -11.43 9.99
N GLY A 204 2.47 -11.95 10.43
CA GLY A 204 3.70 -11.95 9.67
C GLY A 204 3.98 -13.34 9.12
N ASN A 205 3.50 -13.65 7.92
CA ASN A 205 3.99 -14.83 7.22
C ASN A 205 5.47 -14.59 6.84
N MET A 206 6.37 -15.56 7.06
CA MET A 206 7.79 -15.42 6.77
C MET A 206 8.03 -14.95 5.31
N MET A 207 7.24 -15.46 4.37
CA MET A 207 7.27 -15.04 2.98
C MET A 207 6.96 -13.55 2.80
N GLN A 208 6.03 -13.01 3.58
CA GLN A 208 5.69 -11.58 3.58
C GLN A 208 6.88 -10.73 4.02
N GLN A 209 7.58 -11.14 5.07
CA GLN A 209 8.76 -10.42 5.56
C GLN A 209 9.87 -10.42 4.51
N VAL A 210 10.15 -11.56 3.88
CA VAL A 210 11.18 -11.69 2.83
C VAL A 210 10.82 -10.80 1.63
N ILE A 211 9.60 -10.86 1.12
CA ILE A 211 9.17 -10.04 -0.03
C ILE A 211 9.25 -8.54 0.33
N SER A 212 8.86 -8.16 1.54
CA SER A 212 8.93 -6.76 1.99
C SER A 212 10.37 -6.27 2.09
N LEU A 213 11.29 -7.09 2.62
CA LEU A 213 12.72 -6.76 2.69
C LEU A 213 13.34 -6.62 1.30
N VAL A 214 13.06 -7.56 0.40
CA VAL A 214 13.58 -7.50 -0.97
C VAL A 214 13.02 -6.28 -1.69
N ALA A 215 11.71 -6.00 -1.57
CA ALA A 215 11.08 -4.82 -2.16
C ALA A 215 11.65 -3.51 -1.60
N LEU A 216 12.14 -3.50 -0.36
CA LEU A 216 12.75 -2.33 0.27
C LEU A 216 14.20 -2.10 -0.18
N PHE A 217 15.03 -3.14 -0.18
CA PHE A 217 16.47 -2.97 -0.40
C PHE A 217 16.89 -3.06 -1.87
N LEU A 218 16.20 -3.84 -2.70
CA LEU A 218 16.53 -4.03 -4.11
C LEU A 218 16.60 -2.72 -4.90
N PRO A 219 15.64 -1.80 -4.77
CA PRO A 219 15.67 -0.54 -5.53
C PRO A 219 16.84 0.37 -5.15
N ILE A 220 17.20 0.39 -3.85
CA ILE A 220 18.35 1.17 -3.38
C ILE A 220 19.64 0.56 -3.93
N ALA A 221 19.77 -0.75 -3.89
CA ALA A 221 20.94 -1.43 -4.45
C ALA A 221 21.10 -1.18 -5.96
N LEU A 222 19.97 -1.25 -6.70
CA LEU A 222 19.94 -0.91 -8.14
C LEU A 222 20.28 0.54 -8.39
N GLU A 223 19.73 1.47 -7.61
CA GLU A 223 20.03 2.90 -7.74
C GLU A 223 21.52 3.15 -7.53
N LYS A 224 22.11 2.63 -6.43
CA LYS A 224 23.53 2.83 -6.14
C LYS A 224 24.42 2.21 -7.22
N LEU A 225 24.06 1.04 -7.75
CA LEU A 225 24.78 0.41 -8.84
C LEU A 225 24.72 1.24 -10.13
N LEU A 226 23.54 1.73 -10.50
CA LEU A 226 23.36 2.53 -11.71
C LEU A 226 24.04 3.90 -11.61
N VAL A 227 23.94 4.56 -10.46
CA VAL A 227 24.63 5.83 -10.20
C VAL A 227 26.15 5.65 -10.25
N LEU A 228 26.67 4.55 -9.69
CA LEU A 228 28.10 4.25 -9.74
C LEU A 228 28.61 4.01 -11.19
N LEU A 229 27.80 3.38 -12.03
CA LEU A 229 28.19 3.01 -13.40
C LEU A 229 27.98 4.17 -14.41
N LEU A 230 26.92 4.96 -14.25
CA LEU A 230 26.45 5.92 -15.24
C LEU A 230 26.55 7.39 -14.75
N GLY A 231 26.83 7.60 -13.46
CA GLY A 231 26.74 8.90 -12.81
C GLY A 231 25.32 9.26 -12.38
N ASP A 232 25.18 10.33 -11.58
CA ASP A 232 23.93 10.65 -10.86
C ASP A 232 22.72 10.78 -11.80
N VAL A 233 22.79 11.67 -12.79
CA VAL A 233 21.63 11.96 -13.66
C VAL A 233 21.25 10.76 -14.52
N TRP A 234 22.24 10.12 -15.16
CA TRP A 234 21.98 8.97 -16.03
C TRP A 234 21.59 7.73 -15.27
N GLY A 235 22.05 7.57 -14.02
CA GLY A 235 21.61 6.50 -13.12
C GLY A 235 20.11 6.62 -12.79
N TYR A 236 19.63 7.83 -12.50
CA TYR A 236 18.19 8.05 -12.27
C TYR A 236 17.35 7.90 -13.54
N VAL A 237 17.86 8.35 -14.69
CA VAL A 237 17.19 8.12 -15.99
C VAL A 237 17.07 6.62 -16.28
N ALA A 238 18.10 5.84 -16.00
CA ALA A 238 18.04 4.39 -16.15
C ALA A 238 16.98 3.75 -15.23
N LEU A 239 16.84 4.22 -13.96
CA LEU A 239 15.75 3.79 -13.08
C LEU A 239 14.37 4.10 -13.65
N ILE A 240 14.18 5.28 -14.24
CA ILE A 240 12.92 5.65 -14.91
C ILE A 240 12.64 4.69 -16.06
N VAL A 241 13.63 4.39 -16.90
CA VAL A 241 13.46 3.46 -18.02
C VAL A 241 13.07 2.06 -17.54
N ILE A 242 13.76 1.53 -16.53
CA ILE A 242 13.43 0.23 -15.93
C ILE A 242 12.01 0.24 -15.39
N GLY A 243 11.62 1.27 -14.65
CA GLY A 243 10.26 1.45 -14.14
C GLY A 243 9.22 1.51 -15.27
N CYS A 244 9.47 2.28 -16.33
CA CYS A 244 8.59 2.37 -17.50
C CYS A 244 8.42 1.00 -18.21
N ILE A 245 9.48 0.22 -18.36
CA ILE A 245 9.41 -1.13 -18.91
C ILE A 245 8.50 -2.02 -18.04
N GLY A 246 8.66 -1.96 -16.71
CA GLY A 246 7.81 -2.69 -15.77
C GLY A 246 6.34 -2.28 -15.86
N ILE A 247 6.06 -0.97 -16.02
CA ILE A 247 4.70 -0.45 -16.23
C ILE A 247 4.15 -0.90 -17.59
N ALA A 248 4.94 -0.82 -18.67
CA ALA A 248 4.52 -1.25 -20.00
C ALA A 248 4.18 -2.74 -20.05
N THR A 249 4.93 -3.56 -19.33
CA THR A 249 4.73 -5.01 -19.24
C THR A 249 3.71 -5.44 -18.18
N HIS A 250 2.97 -4.50 -17.54
CA HIS A 250 2.07 -4.81 -16.43
C HIS A 250 1.04 -5.89 -16.73
N GLN A 251 0.55 -5.99 -17.97
CA GLN A 251 -0.42 -7.03 -18.33
C GLN A 251 0.19 -8.44 -18.28
N LEU A 252 1.47 -8.58 -18.66
CA LEU A 252 2.16 -9.86 -18.68
C LEU A 252 2.38 -10.40 -17.25
N TRP A 253 2.95 -9.59 -16.38
CA TRP A 253 3.21 -10.04 -15.02
C TRP A 253 1.95 -10.15 -14.16
N LEU A 254 0.92 -9.30 -14.37
CA LEU A 254 -0.38 -9.46 -13.71
C LEU A 254 -1.08 -10.74 -14.15
N ARG A 255 -0.98 -11.10 -15.44
CA ARG A 255 -1.52 -12.36 -15.94
C ARG A 255 -0.80 -13.56 -15.33
N ASN A 256 0.51 -13.52 -15.23
CA ASN A 256 1.29 -14.57 -14.56
C ASN A 256 0.87 -14.74 -13.08
N ILE A 257 0.69 -13.63 -12.34
CA ILE A 257 0.21 -13.67 -10.96
C ILE A 257 -1.20 -14.27 -10.89
N TYR A 258 -2.09 -13.88 -11.78
CA TYR A 258 -3.44 -14.42 -11.87
C TYR A 258 -3.43 -15.93 -12.14
N GLU A 259 -2.64 -16.42 -13.11
CA GLU A 259 -2.54 -17.83 -13.43
C GLU A 259 -2.01 -18.65 -12.24
N ARG A 260 -0.99 -18.15 -11.55
CA ARG A 260 -0.45 -18.78 -10.33
C ARG A 260 -1.43 -18.76 -9.17
N PHE A 261 -2.19 -17.67 -8.99
CA PHE A 261 -3.24 -17.58 -8.00
C PHE A 261 -4.36 -18.60 -8.27
N MET A 262 -4.78 -18.73 -9.54
CA MET A 262 -5.80 -19.70 -9.95
C MET A 262 -5.33 -21.14 -9.87
N ALA A 263 -4.05 -21.42 -10.11
CA ALA A 263 -3.47 -22.74 -9.91
C ALA A 263 -3.56 -23.20 -8.44
N ARG A 264 -3.46 -22.26 -7.50
CA ARG A 264 -3.54 -22.50 -6.04
C ARG A 264 -4.92 -22.21 -5.44
N ARG A 265 -5.96 -22.01 -6.26
CA ARG A 265 -7.27 -21.52 -5.83
C ARG A 265 -7.87 -22.29 -4.65
N TYR A 266 -7.83 -23.62 -4.67
CA TYR A 266 -8.41 -24.44 -3.61
C TYR A 266 -7.65 -24.28 -2.29
N ALA A 267 -6.32 -24.34 -2.31
CA ALA A 267 -5.49 -24.11 -1.13
C ALA A 267 -5.67 -22.69 -0.55
N ASN A 268 -5.82 -21.68 -1.43
CA ASN A 268 -6.08 -20.31 -1.00
C ASN A 268 -7.49 -20.19 -0.40
N MET A 269 -8.52 -20.79 -0.99
CA MET A 269 -9.88 -20.79 -0.46
C MET A 269 -9.94 -21.44 0.93
N ASP A 270 -9.29 -22.59 1.10
CA ASP A 270 -9.23 -23.30 2.40
C ASP A 270 -8.48 -22.47 3.45
N GLY A 271 -7.39 -21.82 3.07
CA GLY A 271 -6.65 -20.91 3.95
C GLY A 271 -7.50 -19.71 4.38
N PHE A 272 -8.20 -19.05 3.46
CA PHE A 272 -9.11 -17.94 3.78
C PHE A 272 -10.28 -18.40 4.67
N ARG A 273 -10.84 -19.58 4.45
CA ARG A 273 -11.90 -20.15 5.31
C ARG A 273 -11.37 -20.47 6.71
N ALA A 274 -10.20 -21.10 6.81
CA ALA A 274 -9.56 -21.40 8.08
C ALA A 274 -9.27 -20.12 8.89
N SER A 275 -8.75 -19.08 8.24
CA SER A 275 -8.46 -17.81 8.90
C SER A 275 -9.68 -16.99 9.30
N ARG A 276 -10.87 -17.24 8.73
CA ARG A 276 -12.13 -16.63 9.17
C ARG A 276 -12.66 -17.24 10.47
N ASN A 277 -12.32 -18.51 10.74
CA ASN A 277 -12.83 -19.27 11.86
C ASN A 277 -11.86 -19.31 13.06
N SER A 278 -10.67 -18.74 12.91
CA SER A 278 -9.66 -18.59 13.96
C SER A 278 -9.77 -17.24 14.66
#